data_6a14d4bfd8bf9a352705d0f69ee37fb9
#
_entry.id   6a14d4bfd8bf9a352705d0f69ee37fb9
#
_cell.length_a   1.000
_cell.length_b   1.000
_cell.length_c   1.000
_cell.angle_alpha   90.00
_cell.angle_beta   90.00
_cell.angle_gamma   90.00
#
_symmetry.space_group_name_H-M   'P 1'
#
loop_
_entity.id
_entity.type
_entity.pdbx_description
1 polymer ?
#
loop_
_entity_poly.entity_id
_entity_poly.type
_entity_poly.pdbx_seq_one_letter_code
_entity_poly.pdbx_strand_id
1 'polypeptide(L)'
;MSDIKVSVIIPVYNGGQAFKKCLYDVMNQTLKDIEIICVDDGSTDESAQIISQAALEDSRIQYVYQNNQGAAVARNKGMEYATGEYVSFLDADDFYEAEMLEKAYINSVKHDVDICIFRGNKYDASSHQYLSMDYALRFHEIPCNPFTYKDISDNVFHFCVGWAWDKLYRRQFIIDEKLSFQNLRTSNDLFFVFSSLVKAKKIYALNELLIHHRVNDSLSLSVTREKSWNCFYLAANALKQELERIGKYHEVEKSFVNWYVHFSFWNLDTIEGDAYKKVYELIKYEILPSLHLEQYPAGFLSTNYVKRVFDVQSYDCDEYVYEQFFKLRKKAKQKSDDGAKRIKNSKTYKVGKIVLFIPLHIKKWLKRRKK
;
A
#
# COMPACT_ATOMS: atom_id res chain seq x y z
N MET A 1 -22.90 27.42 0.85
CA MET A 1 -22.02 26.36 1.32
C MET A 1 -22.79 25.07 1.11
N SER A 2 -22.14 23.99 0.71
CA SER A 2 -22.81 22.68 0.58
C SER A 2 -23.22 22.22 1.98
N ASP A 3 -24.47 21.75 2.14
CA ASP A 3 -24.90 21.12 3.41
C ASP A 3 -24.20 19.74 3.60
N ILE A 4 -23.61 19.21 2.52
CA ILE A 4 -22.87 17.94 2.52
C ILE A 4 -21.41 18.19 2.94
N LYS A 5 -20.99 17.55 4.01
CA LYS A 5 -19.62 17.65 4.55
C LYS A 5 -18.63 16.78 3.80
N VAL A 6 -19.02 15.53 3.50
CA VAL A 6 -18.14 14.55 2.83
C VAL A 6 -18.88 13.83 1.72
N SER A 7 -18.29 13.83 0.52
CA SER A 7 -18.67 12.93 -0.57
C SER A 7 -17.82 11.65 -0.46
N VAL A 8 -18.47 10.52 -0.31
CA VAL A 8 -17.80 9.20 -0.29
C VAL A 8 -17.95 8.57 -1.66
N ILE A 9 -16.83 8.33 -2.35
CA ILE A 9 -16.80 7.73 -3.69
C ILE A 9 -16.32 6.28 -3.57
N ILE A 10 -17.15 5.34 -4.02
CA ILE A 10 -16.85 3.90 -3.97
C ILE A 10 -16.93 3.33 -5.38
N PRO A 11 -15.80 3.05 -6.05
CA PRO A 11 -15.78 2.31 -7.29
C PRO A 11 -16.12 0.84 -7.01
N VAL A 12 -17.05 0.26 -7.75
CA VAL A 12 -17.54 -1.10 -7.55
C VAL A 12 -17.43 -1.90 -8.84
N TYR A 13 -16.78 -3.04 -8.78
CA TYR A 13 -16.78 -4.03 -9.86
C TYR A 13 -16.77 -5.44 -9.27
N ASN A 14 -17.88 -6.16 -9.39
CA ASN A 14 -18.06 -7.51 -8.87
C ASN A 14 -17.65 -7.63 -7.38
N GLY A 15 -18.14 -6.70 -6.54
CA GLY A 15 -17.76 -6.60 -5.14
C GLY A 15 -18.52 -7.54 -4.21
N GLY A 16 -19.69 -8.05 -4.64
CA GLY A 16 -20.49 -9.05 -3.92
C GLY A 16 -20.76 -8.70 -2.45
N GLN A 17 -20.60 -9.69 -1.57
CA GLN A 17 -20.88 -9.54 -0.14
C GLN A 17 -19.84 -8.66 0.59
N ALA A 18 -18.60 -8.57 0.09
CA ALA A 18 -17.60 -7.68 0.66
C ALA A 18 -18.04 -6.21 0.47
N PHE A 19 -18.46 -5.87 -0.76
CA PHE A 19 -19.01 -4.55 -1.05
C PHE A 19 -20.27 -4.25 -0.22
N LYS A 20 -21.16 -5.21 -0.06
CA LYS A 20 -22.35 -5.04 0.80
C LYS A 20 -21.94 -4.57 2.19
N LYS A 21 -20.95 -5.24 2.80
CA LYS A 21 -20.46 -4.86 4.13
C LYS A 21 -19.84 -3.45 4.11
N CYS A 22 -18.95 -3.15 3.14
CA CYS A 22 -18.37 -1.84 2.96
C CYS A 22 -19.45 -0.74 2.90
N LEU A 23 -20.46 -0.91 2.07
CA LEU A 23 -21.55 0.05 1.90
C LEU A 23 -22.31 0.27 3.22
N TYR A 24 -22.62 -0.82 3.95
CA TYR A 24 -23.28 -0.72 5.26
C TYR A 24 -22.41 -0.01 6.31
N ASP A 25 -21.09 -0.22 6.33
CA ASP A 25 -20.18 0.52 7.21
C ASP A 25 -20.22 2.03 6.92
N VAL A 26 -20.32 2.41 5.63
CA VAL A 26 -20.42 3.81 5.21
C VAL A 26 -21.79 4.41 5.54
N MET A 27 -22.90 3.69 5.32
CA MET A 27 -24.26 4.13 5.71
C MET A 27 -24.34 4.39 7.22
N ASN A 28 -23.62 3.61 8.02
CA ASN A 28 -23.61 3.67 9.48
C ASN A 28 -22.57 4.63 10.08
N GLN A 29 -21.89 5.43 9.28
CA GLN A 29 -20.96 6.45 9.79
C GLN A 29 -21.67 7.41 10.75
N THR A 30 -20.96 7.84 11.79
CA THR A 30 -21.48 8.80 12.78
C THR A 30 -21.72 10.18 12.16
N LEU A 31 -20.90 10.61 11.21
CA LEU A 31 -21.13 11.79 10.39
C LEU A 31 -22.30 11.56 9.44
N LYS A 32 -23.39 12.29 9.63
CA LYS A 32 -24.65 12.09 8.86
C LYS A 32 -24.73 12.94 7.60
N ASP A 33 -24.08 14.09 7.58
CA ASP A 33 -24.08 15.05 6.46
C ASP A 33 -23.12 14.59 5.37
N ILE A 34 -23.36 13.39 4.81
CA ILE A 34 -22.56 12.76 3.74
C ILE A 34 -23.45 12.41 2.54
N GLU A 35 -22.84 12.33 1.38
CA GLU A 35 -23.39 11.65 0.21
C GLU A 35 -22.50 10.45 -0.14
N ILE A 36 -23.10 9.39 -0.68
CA ILE A 36 -22.44 8.12 -0.99
C ILE A 36 -22.60 7.85 -2.47
N ILE A 37 -21.53 8.00 -3.23
CA ILE A 37 -21.51 7.87 -4.69
C ILE A 37 -20.95 6.50 -5.03
N CYS A 38 -21.82 5.53 -5.30
CA CYS A 38 -21.43 4.20 -5.74
C CYS A 38 -21.31 4.19 -7.26
N VAL A 39 -20.09 4.04 -7.80
CA VAL A 39 -19.85 3.97 -9.23
C VAL A 39 -19.66 2.52 -9.62
N ASP A 40 -20.71 1.93 -10.18
CA ASP A 40 -20.70 0.57 -10.70
C ASP A 40 -19.97 0.54 -12.06
N ASP A 41 -18.80 -0.05 -12.09
CA ASP A 41 -17.93 -0.16 -13.25
C ASP A 41 -18.29 -1.41 -14.11
N GLY A 42 -19.59 -1.61 -14.37
CA GLY A 42 -20.09 -2.69 -15.21
C GLY A 42 -20.09 -4.05 -14.52
N SER A 43 -20.50 -4.13 -13.27
CA SER A 43 -20.60 -5.37 -12.52
C SER A 43 -21.58 -6.36 -13.18
N THR A 44 -21.26 -7.65 -13.06
CA THR A 44 -22.05 -8.77 -13.56
C THR A 44 -22.61 -9.67 -12.44
N ASP A 45 -22.24 -9.37 -11.20
CA ASP A 45 -22.72 -10.00 -9.98
C ASP A 45 -23.90 -9.22 -9.34
N GLU A 46 -24.21 -9.50 -8.06
CA GLU A 46 -25.27 -8.84 -7.31
C GLU A 46 -24.96 -7.38 -6.91
N SER A 47 -23.80 -6.81 -7.26
CA SER A 47 -23.38 -5.45 -6.81
C SER A 47 -24.37 -4.37 -7.21
N ALA A 48 -24.90 -4.38 -8.44
CA ALA A 48 -25.92 -3.43 -8.90
C ALA A 48 -27.22 -3.52 -8.09
N GLN A 49 -27.61 -4.74 -7.71
CA GLN A 49 -28.80 -4.98 -6.89
C GLN A 49 -28.59 -4.50 -5.45
N ILE A 50 -27.39 -4.72 -4.89
CA ILE A 50 -27.00 -4.24 -3.56
C ILE A 50 -27.10 -2.71 -3.50
N ILE A 51 -26.55 -1.99 -4.50
CA ILE A 51 -26.62 -0.51 -4.55
C ILE A 51 -28.08 -0.08 -4.65
N SER A 52 -28.85 -0.67 -5.57
CA SER A 52 -30.24 -0.29 -5.81
C SER A 52 -31.10 -0.50 -4.56
N GLN A 53 -30.93 -1.61 -3.86
CA GLN A 53 -31.63 -1.90 -2.62
C GLN A 53 -31.23 -0.91 -1.52
N ALA A 54 -29.95 -0.66 -1.33
CA ALA A 54 -29.46 0.27 -0.33
C ALA A 54 -29.94 1.73 -0.60
N ALA A 55 -30.04 2.14 -1.87
CA ALA A 55 -30.55 3.46 -2.25
C ALA A 55 -32.05 3.65 -1.95
N LEU A 56 -32.83 2.55 -1.84
CA LEU A 56 -34.22 2.63 -1.35
C LEU A 56 -34.29 2.85 0.17
N GLU A 57 -33.29 2.40 0.90
CA GLU A 57 -33.20 2.49 2.37
C GLU A 57 -32.53 3.77 2.83
N ASP A 58 -31.59 4.32 2.04
CA ASP A 58 -30.78 5.50 2.37
C ASP A 58 -30.70 6.48 1.19
N SER A 59 -31.42 7.60 1.29
CA SER A 59 -31.47 8.62 0.26
C SER A 59 -30.15 9.37 0.00
N ARG A 60 -29.12 9.15 0.82
CA ARG A 60 -27.76 9.70 0.61
C ARG A 60 -26.99 8.93 -0.47
N ILE A 61 -27.46 7.75 -0.90
CA ILE A 61 -26.81 6.91 -1.89
C ILE A 61 -27.20 7.35 -3.30
N GLN A 62 -26.16 7.62 -4.11
CA GLN A 62 -26.28 7.87 -5.53
C GLN A 62 -25.65 6.70 -6.31
N TYR A 63 -26.46 6.07 -7.16
CA TYR A 63 -26.01 5.00 -8.07
C TYR A 63 -25.60 5.58 -9.41
N VAL A 64 -24.33 5.42 -9.79
CA VAL A 64 -23.78 5.82 -11.08
C VAL A 64 -23.27 4.57 -11.79
N TYR A 65 -23.73 4.34 -13.02
CA TYR A 65 -23.28 3.21 -13.85
C TYR A 65 -22.32 3.68 -14.94
N GLN A 66 -21.32 2.86 -15.23
CA GLN A 66 -20.48 2.96 -16.44
C GLN A 66 -20.10 1.57 -16.95
N ASN A 67 -19.74 1.46 -18.26
CA ASN A 67 -19.10 0.27 -18.77
C ASN A 67 -17.72 0.13 -18.12
N ASN A 68 -17.26 -1.14 -17.92
CA ASN A 68 -15.99 -1.40 -17.24
C ASN A 68 -14.80 -0.68 -17.88
N GLN A 69 -14.19 0.23 -17.12
CA GLN A 69 -13.02 1.03 -17.51
C GLN A 69 -11.95 1.07 -16.40
N GLY A 70 -12.21 0.39 -15.27
CA GLY A 70 -11.30 0.30 -14.13
C GLY A 70 -11.56 1.33 -13.03
N ALA A 71 -11.07 1.01 -11.84
CA ALA A 71 -11.33 1.77 -10.62
C ALA A 71 -10.92 3.26 -10.70
N ALA A 72 -9.86 3.59 -11.43
CA ALA A 72 -9.41 4.96 -11.64
C ALA A 72 -10.46 5.81 -12.36
N VAL A 73 -11.00 5.29 -13.47
CA VAL A 73 -12.03 5.97 -14.27
C VAL A 73 -13.30 6.10 -13.43
N ALA A 74 -13.66 5.06 -12.68
CA ALA A 74 -14.80 5.09 -11.78
C ALA A 74 -14.63 6.14 -10.65
N ARG A 75 -13.44 6.27 -10.05
CA ARG A 75 -13.18 7.35 -9.06
C ARG A 75 -13.26 8.73 -9.69
N ASN A 76 -12.68 8.93 -10.88
CA ASN A 76 -12.80 10.20 -11.61
C ASN A 76 -14.26 10.50 -11.96
N LYS A 77 -15.02 9.49 -12.37
CA LYS A 77 -16.46 9.65 -12.64
C LYS A 77 -17.23 10.04 -11.39
N GLY A 78 -16.94 9.42 -10.24
CA GLY A 78 -17.55 9.79 -8.96
C GLY A 78 -17.28 11.25 -8.57
N MET A 79 -16.08 11.77 -8.88
CA MET A 79 -15.75 13.17 -8.64
C MET A 79 -16.65 14.18 -9.39
N GLU A 80 -17.19 13.81 -10.55
CA GLU A 80 -18.11 14.66 -11.31
C GLU A 80 -19.45 14.90 -10.56
N TYR A 81 -19.82 13.96 -9.67
CA TYR A 81 -21.05 14.02 -8.87
C TYR A 81 -20.83 14.54 -7.45
N ALA A 82 -19.57 14.60 -6.98
CA ALA A 82 -19.24 15.02 -5.63
C ALA A 82 -19.58 16.50 -5.39
N THR A 83 -20.33 16.79 -4.32
CA THR A 83 -20.74 18.13 -3.91
C THR A 83 -20.23 18.51 -2.53
N GLY A 84 -19.76 17.55 -1.74
CA GLY A 84 -19.27 17.72 -0.38
C GLY A 84 -18.08 18.67 -0.25
N GLU A 85 -17.87 19.20 0.93
CA GLU A 85 -16.70 20.04 1.23
C GLU A 85 -15.39 19.25 1.10
N TYR A 86 -15.41 17.98 1.57
CA TYR A 86 -14.32 17.01 1.44
C TYR A 86 -14.76 15.79 0.65
N VAL A 87 -13.78 15.01 0.17
CA VAL A 87 -13.99 13.78 -0.57
C VAL A 87 -13.15 12.66 0.03
N SER A 88 -13.75 11.48 0.20
CA SER A 88 -13.09 10.23 0.54
C SER A 88 -13.28 9.22 -0.59
N PHE A 89 -12.19 8.58 -1.00
CA PHE A 89 -12.20 7.49 -1.99
C PHE A 89 -12.01 6.18 -1.25
N LEU A 90 -13.00 5.34 -1.23
CA LEU A 90 -12.97 4.07 -0.48
C LEU A 90 -12.94 2.88 -1.43
N ASP A 91 -12.25 1.82 -1.05
CA ASP A 91 -12.26 0.57 -1.80
C ASP A 91 -13.45 -0.31 -1.35
N ALA A 92 -14.10 -0.97 -2.31
CA ALA A 92 -15.35 -1.69 -2.11
C ALA A 92 -15.22 -2.97 -1.27
N ASP A 93 -14.01 -3.43 -1.00
CA ASP A 93 -13.70 -4.65 -0.26
C ASP A 93 -13.13 -4.41 1.15
N ASP A 94 -12.94 -3.14 1.54
CA ASP A 94 -12.40 -2.75 2.84
C ASP A 94 -13.51 -2.52 3.89
N PHE A 95 -13.10 -2.40 5.16
CA PHE A 95 -13.98 -2.15 6.31
C PHE A 95 -13.61 -0.86 7.00
N TYR A 96 -14.60 -0.16 7.55
CA TYR A 96 -14.43 1.19 8.06
C TYR A 96 -15.01 1.34 9.47
N GLU A 97 -14.25 1.96 10.37
CA GLU A 97 -14.73 2.32 11.69
C GLU A 97 -15.87 3.36 11.59
N ALA A 98 -16.88 3.23 12.43
CA ALA A 98 -18.08 4.07 12.37
C ALA A 98 -17.80 5.57 12.53
N GLU A 99 -16.73 5.93 13.23
CA GLU A 99 -16.32 7.32 13.50
C GLU A 99 -15.32 7.86 12.48
N MET A 100 -14.97 7.10 11.43
CA MET A 100 -13.88 7.45 10.51
C MET A 100 -14.09 8.81 9.85
N LEU A 101 -15.23 8.99 9.20
CA LEU A 101 -15.51 10.25 8.48
C LEU A 101 -15.65 11.44 9.43
N GLU A 102 -16.26 11.25 10.59
CA GLU A 102 -16.43 12.31 11.59
C GLU A 102 -15.09 12.80 12.11
N LYS A 103 -14.21 11.89 12.55
CA LYS A 103 -12.89 12.22 13.07
C LYS A 103 -12.01 12.87 12.00
N ALA A 104 -12.00 12.32 10.79
CA ALA A 104 -11.26 12.89 9.67
C ALA A 104 -11.77 14.30 9.32
N TYR A 105 -13.09 14.49 9.22
CA TYR A 105 -13.70 15.77 8.89
C TYR A 105 -13.43 16.83 9.98
N ILE A 106 -13.68 16.53 11.25
CA ILE A 106 -13.47 17.46 12.36
C ILE A 106 -12.01 17.96 12.38
N ASN A 107 -11.05 17.05 12.22
CA ASN A 107 -9.63 17.42 12.20
C ASN A 107 -9.27 18.21 10.95
N SER A 108 -9.85 17.87 9.78
CA SER A 108 -9.63 18.60 8.54
C SER A 108 -10.09 20.06 8.63
N VAL A 109 -11.27 20.29 9.18
CA VAL A 109 -11.82 21.66 9.37
C VAL A 109 -11.06 22.40 10.46
N LYS A 110 -10.83 21.77 11.61
CA LYS A 110 -10.12 22.37 12.75
C LYS A 110 -8.74 22.91 12.37
N HIS A 111 -8.01 22.18 11.55
CA HIS A 111 -6.65 22.52 11.15
C HIS A 111 -6.58 23.22 9.79
N ASP A 112 -7.72 23.35 9.09
CA ASP A 112 -7.85 23.95 7.75
C ASP A 112 -6.86 23.31 6.78
N VAL A 113 -6.99 21.99 6.56
CA VAL A 113 -6.07 21.20 5.75
C VAL A 113 -6.66 20.78 4.41
N ASP A 114 -5.80 20.58 3.42
CA ASP A 114 -6.17 20.07 2.11
C ASP A 114 -6.29 18.53 2.14
N ILE A 115 -5.49 17.88 3.01
CA ILE A 115 -5.46 16.42 3.13
C ILE A 115 -5.38 16.04 4.62
N CYS A 116 -6.27 15.15 5.05
CA CYS A 116 -6.16 14.44 6.31
C CYS A 116 -5.84 12.97 6.03
N ILE A 117 -4.75 12.45 6.59
CA ILE A 117 -4.30 11.06 6.44
C ILE A 117 -4.54 10.35 7.76
N PHE A 118 -5.04 9.11 7.75
CA PHE A 118 -5.29 8.32 8.95
C PHE A 118 -4.75 6.90 8.81
N ARG A 119 -4.67 6.18 9.93
CA ARG A 119 -4.09 4.84 9.97
C ARG A 119 -5.08 3.77 9.57
N GLY A 120 -4.54 2.72 8.97
CA GLY A 120 -5.22 1.46 8.74
C GLY A 120 -4.44 0.28 9.30
N ASN A 121 -5.07 -0.89 9.35
CA ASN A 121 -4.44 -2.19 9.53
C ASN A 121 -4.88 -3.13 8.41
N LYS A 122 -4.31 -4.35 8.37
CA LYS A 122 -4.78 -5.40 7.47
C LYS A 122 -5.76 -6.30 8.19
N TYR A 123 -6.82 -6.68 7.49
CA TYR A 123 -7.68 -7.79 7.86
C TYR A 123 -7.40 -8.97 6.92
N ASP A 124 -6.82 -10.03 7.46
CA ASP A 124 -6.56 -11.26 6.70
C ASP A 124 -7.85 -12.08 6.61
N ALA A 125 -8.43 -12.15 5.41
CA ALA A 125 -9.68 -12.85 5.17
C ALA A 125 -9.57 -14.37 5.36
N SER A 126 -8.36 -14.94 5.24
CA SER A 126 -8.13 -16.39 5.39
C SER A 126 -8.01 -16.82 6.86
N SER A 127 -7.36 -16.02 7.68
CA SER A 127 -7.15 -16.32 9.11
C SER A 127 -8.09 -15.57 10.05
N HIS A 128 -8.88 -14.62 9.53
CA HIS A 128 -9.73 -13.71 10.30
C HIS A 128 -8.97 -12.90 11.37
N GLN A 129 -7.71 -12.55 11.09
CA GLN A 129 -6.86 -11.82 12.03
C GLN A 129 -6.55 -10.41 11.52
N TYR A 130 -6.43 -9.48 12.48
CA TYR A 130 -5.92 -8.15 12.20
C TYR A 130 -4.40 -8.13 12.34
N LEU A 131 -3.71 -7.58 11.33
CA LEU A 131 -2.26 -7.47 11.27
C LEU A 131 -1.85 -6.00 11.22
N SER A 132 -0.78 -5.64 11.94
CA SER A 132 -0.26 -4.26 11.90
C SER A 132 0.17 -3.86 10.50
N MET A 133 -0.01 -2.56 10.20
CA MET A 133 0.38 -1.91 8.96
C MET A 133 1.09 -0.56 9.24
N ASP A 134 1.97 -0.54 10.25
CA ASP A 134 2.66 0.68 10.72
C ASP A 134 3.50 1.35 9.63
N TYR A 135 3.88 0.61 8.58
CA TYR A 135 4.57 1.14 7.42
C TYR A 135 3.69 2.02 6.53
N ALA A 136 2.35 1.91 6.64
CA ALA A 136 1.41 2.66 5.79
C ALA A 136 1.35 4.15 6.14
N LEU A 137 1.56 4.49 7.41
CA LEU A 137 1.72 5.86 7.88
C LEU A 137 2.78 5.88 8.99
N ARG A 138 3.99 6.34 8.65
CA ARG A 138 5.13 6.44 9.55
C ARG A 138 5.07 7.74 10.35
N PHE A 139 4.17 7.77 11.30
CA PHE A 139 3.85 8.96 12.10
C PHE A 139 5.09 9.57 12.78
N HIS A 140 6.08 8.75 13.13
CA HIS A 140 7.33 9.19 13.75
C HIS A 140 8.26 9.97 12.81
N GLU A 141 8.02 9.94 11.51
CA GLU A 141 8.76 10.72 10.51
C GLU A 141 8.18 12.13 10.29
N ILE A 142 7.04 12.45 10.92
CA ILE A 142 6.35 13.73 10.79
C ILE A 142 6.81 14.67 11.91
N PRO A 143 7.57 15.74 11.59
CA PRO A 143 8.18 16.61 12.61
C PRO A 143 7.19 17.56 13.29
N CYS A 144 6.12 17.91 12.60
CA CYS A 144 5.04 18.79 13.10
C CYS A 144 3.71 18.37 12.48
N ASN A 145 2.60 18.77 13.08
CA ASN A 145 1.28 18.38 12.58
C ASN A 145 0.27 19.52 12.88
N PRO A 146 -0.29 20.21 11.88
CA PRO A 146 -0.16 19.95 10.44
C PRO A 146 1.22 20.29 9.86
N PHE A 147 1.50 19.76 8.66
CA PHE A 147 2.78 19.88 7.96
C PHE A 147 2.58 20.09 6.45
N THR A 148 3.67 20.31 5.74
CA THR A 148 3.77 20.41 4.29
C THR A 148 4.81 19.42 3.76
N TYR A 149 4.87 19.20 2.46
CA TYR A 149 5.94 18.39 1.85
C TYR A 149 7.34 18.94 2.16
N LYS A 150 7.49 20.25 2.41
CA LYS A 150 8.79 20.89 2.73
C LYS A 150 9.34 20.45 4.08
N ASP A 151 8.46 20.19 5.03
CA ASP A 151 8.84 19.73 6.36
C ASP A 151 9.39 18.29 6.36
N ILE A 152 9.07 17.53 5.30
CA ILE A 152 9.45 16.13 5.10
C ILE A 152 9.99 15.87 3.69
N SER A 153 10.64 16.82 3.06
CA SER A 153 11.07 16.78 1.65
C SER A 153 11.89 15.52 1.29
N ASP A 154 12.75 15.06 2.21
CA ASP A 154 13.55 13.85 2.05
C ASP A 154 12.73 12.54 2.16
N ASN A 155 11.48 12.60 2.68
CA ASN A 155 10.65 11.42 2.98
C ASN A 155 9.22 11.50 2.46
N VAL A 156 8.85 12.52 1.68
CA VAL A 156 7.47 12.78 1.25
C VAL A 156 6.82 11.61 0.48
N PHE A 157 7.61 10.76 -0.17
CA PHE A 157 7.12 9.55 -0.84
C PHE A 157 7.34 8.26 -0.03
N HIS A 158 7.80 8.40 1.23
CA HIS A 158 8.09 7.27 2.12
C HIS A 158 7.26 7.28 3.41
N PHE A 159 6.85 8.45 3.90
CA PHE A 159 6.16 8.55 5.19
C PHE A 159 4.76 7.91 5.16
N CYS A 160 4.14 7.84 3.98
CA CYS A 160 2.89 7.10 3.78
C CYS A 160 2.92 6.30 2.46
N VAL A 161 1.99 5.35 2.33
CA VAL A 161 1.78 4.65 1.07
C VAL A 161 0.88 5.48 0.15
N GLY A 162 1.07 5.33 -1.15
CA GLY A 162 0.31 6.03 -2.20
C GLY A 162 -1.11 5.52 -2.39
N TRP A 163 -1.82 5.11 -1.34
CA TRP A 163 -3.22 4.71 -1.38
C TRP A 163 -4.15 5.90 -1.20
N ALA A 164 -5.29 5.91 -1.88
CA ALA A 164 -6.27 6.99 -1.78
C ALA A 164 -7.24 6.80 -0.61
N TRP A 165 -7.50 5.56 -0.18
CA TRP A 165 -8.55 5.16 0.74
C TRP A 165 -8.29 5.51 2.22
N ASP A 166 -7.06 5.78 2.59
CA ASP A 166 -6.66 6.20 3.95
C ASP A 166 -6.57 7.73 4.11
N LYS A 167 -7.28 8.48 3.22
CA LYS A 167 -7.18 9.93 3.18
C LYS A 167 -8.54 10.60 2.95
N LEU A 168 -8.71 11.78 3.55
CA LEU A 168 -9.80 12.71 3.27
C LEU A 168 -9.21 13.95 2.59
N TYR A 169 -9.76 14.35 1.45
CA TYR A 169 -9.26 15.43 0.62
C TYR A 169 -10.25 16.59 0.58
N ARG A 170 -9.80 17.83 0.69
CA ARG A 170 -10.64 18.99 0.40
C ARG A 170 -11.04 18.98 -1.08
N ARG A 171 -12.33 18.96 -1.39
CA ARG A 171 -12.81 18.86 -2.78
C ARG A 171 -12.31 20.01 -3.65
N GLN A 172 -12.34 21.26 -3.14
CA GLN A 172 -11.87 22.42 -3.90
C GLN A 172 -10.38 22.32 -4.24
N PHE A 173 -9.55 21.77 -3.34
CA PHE A 173 -8.14 21.51 -3.61
C PHE A 173 -7.94 20.52 -4.79
N ILE A 174 -8.74 19.43 -4.85
CA ILE A 174 -8.69 18.49 -5.99
C ILE A 174 -9.00 19.22 -7.31
N ILE A 175 -10.02 20.09 -7.30
CA ILE A 175 -10.46 20.83 -8.49
C ILE A 175 -9.43 21.86 -8.92
N ASP A 176 -8.93 22.69 -8.00
CA ASP A 176 -7.97 23.76 -8.28
C ASP A 176 -6.65 23.22 -8.82
N GLU A 177 -6.16 22.11 -8.24
CA GLU A 177 -4.92 21.47 -8.63
C GLU A 177 -5.08 20.47 -9.79
N LYS A 178 -6.31 20.33 -10.32
CA LYS A 178 -6.68 19.43 -11.44
C LYS A 178 -6.19 17.99 -11.22
N LEU A 179 -6.37 17.51 -9.99
CA LEU A 179 -5.95 16.16 -9.62
C LEU A 179 -6.93 15.12 -10.20
N SER A 180 -6.38 14.08 -10.80
CA SER A 180 -7.16 12.96 -11.35
C SER A 180 -6.39 11.65 -11.23
N PHE A 181 -7.13 10.55 -11.12
CA PHE A 181 -6.56 9.21 -11.14
C PHE A 181 -6.16 8.83 -12.56
N GLN A 182 -5.00 8.15 -12.70
CA GLN A 182 -4.54 7.67 -13.99
C GLN A 182 -5.32 6.41 -14.42
N ASN A 183 -5.70 6.35 -15.69
CA ASN A 183 -6.33 5.14 -16.24
C ASN A 183 -5.29 4.02 -16.41
N LEU A 184 -4.90 3.42 -15.29
CA LEU A 184 -4.00 2.28 -15.20
C LEU A 184 -4.72 1.14 -14.46
N ARG A 185 -4.41 -0.10 -14.83
CA ARG A 185 -5.02 -1.28 -14.19
C ARG A 185 -4.61 -1.41 -12.72
N THR A 186 -3.33 -1.18 -12.42
CA THR A 186 -2.75 -1.16 -11.06
C THR A 186 -1.92 0.11 -10.87
N SER A 187 -1.57 0.48 -9.64
CA SER A 187 -0.84 1.71 -9.32
C SER A 187 -1.53 2.98 -9.83
N ASN A 188 -2.83 2.92 -10.05
CA ASN A 188 -3.62 4.01 -10.62
C ASN A 188 -3.82 5.19 -9.66
N ASP A 189 -3.64 4.99 -8.38
CA ASP A 189 -3.75 5.97 -7.30
C ASP A 189 -2.42 6.72 -7.02
N LEU A 190 -1.27 6.14 -7.36
CA LEU A 190 0.04 6.71 -7.03
C LEU A 190 0.23 8.14 -7.49
N PHE A 191 -0.09 8.40 -8.76
CA PHE A 191 0.04 9.74 -9.33
C PHE A 191 -0.84 10.75 -8.61
N PHE A 192 -2.12 10.42 -8.39
CA PHE A 192 -3.07 11.26 -7.68
C PHE A 192 -2.58 11.57 -6.27
N VAL A 193 -2.26 10.54 -5.50
CA VAL A 193 -1.87 10.67 -4.10
C VAL A 193 -0.56 11.45 -3.96
N PHE A 194 0.49 11.04 -4.63
CA PHE A 194 1.80 11.68 -4.46
C PHE A 194 1.86 13.08 -5.06
N SER A 195 1.15 13.36 -6.15
CA SER A 195 1.00 14.73 -6.64
C SER A 195 0.25 15.60 -5.63
N SER A 196 -0.80 15.07 -5.02
CA SER A 196 -1.57 15.81 -4.02
C SER A 196 -0.73 16.17 -2.79
N LEU A 197 0.14 15.25 -2.30
CA LEU A 197 1.02 15.52 -1.16
C LEU A 197 1.97 16.69 -1.41
N VAL A 198 2.53 16.80 -2.63
CA VAL A 198 3.46 17.87 -2.99
C VAL A 198 2.75 19.19 -3.29
N LYS A 199 1.48 19.13 -3.73
CA LYS A 199 0.68 20.33 -4.04
C LYS A 199 -0.06 20.90 -2.82
N ALA A 200 -0.36 20.08 -1.82
CA ALA A 200 -1.10 20.47 -0.63
C ALA A 200 -0.40 21.60 0.15
N LYS A 201 -1.16 22.58 0.57
CA LYS A 201 -0.71 23.67 1.43
C LYS A 201 -0.58 23.24 2.88
N LYS A 202 -1.43 22.30 3.30
CA LYS A 202 -1.42 21.72 4.64
C LYS A 202 -1.92 20.29 4.63
N ILE A 203 -1.20 19.41 5.33
CA ILE A 203 -1.53 18.00 5.52
C ILE A 203 -1.64 17.76 7.03
N TYR A 204 -2.64 17.02 7.47
CA TYR A 204 -2.78 16.56 8.85
C TYR A 204 -2.72 15.03 8.92
N ALA A 205 -1.87 14.50 9.78
CA ALA A 205 -1.82 13.07 10.04
C ALA A 205 -2.57 12.75 11.34
N LEU A 206 -3.67 12.02 11.22
CA LEU A 206 -4.48 11.55 12.35
C LEU A 206 -3.98 10.19 12.81
N ASN A 207 -3.42 10.13 14.02
CA ASN A 207 -2.86 8.89 14.58
C ASN A 207 -3.95 7.97 15.16
N GLU A 208 -5.01 7.70 14.37
CA GLU A 208 -6.10 6.80 14.74
C GLU A 208 -6.28 5.72 13.69
N LEU A 209 -6.57 4.50 14.14
CA LEU A 209 -6.82 3.34 13.30
C LEU A 209 -8.31 3.35 12.90
N LEU A 210 -8.60 3.67 11.64
CA LEU A 210 -9.96 3.92 11.15
C LEU A 210 -10.36 3.03 9.98
N ILE A 211 -9.42 2.27 9.41
CA ILE A 211 -9.65 1.39 8.25
C ILE A 211 -9.03 0.02 8.47
N HIS A 212 -9.70 -1.00 7.94
CA HIS A 212 -9.26 -2.39 7.92
C HIS A 212 -9.18 -2.87 6.47
N HIS A 213 -7.96 -2.78 5.90
CA HIS A 213 -7.71 -3.21 4.51
C HIS A 213 -7.73 -4.73 4.39
N ARG A 214 -8.65 -5.26 3.60
CA ARG A 214 -8.82 -6.69 3.38
C ARG A 214 -7.72 -7.24 2.49
N VAL A 215 -7.06 -8.31 2.93
CA VAL A 215 -5.98 -8.98 2.20
C VAL A 215 -6.24 -10.49 2.10
N ASN A 216 -5.47 -11.15 1.23
CA ASN A 216 -5.56 -12.61 0.96
C ASN A 216 -6.93 -13.00 0.40
N ASP A 217 -7.51 -12.13 -0.41
CA ASP A 217 -8.68 -12.44 -1.23
C ASP A 217 -8.24 -12.81 -2.66
N SER A 218 -8.72 -13.92 -3.16
CA SER A 218 -8.38 -14.43 -4.51
C SER A 218 -8.86 -13.53 -5.65
N LEU A 219 -9.78 -12.61 -5.37
CA LEU A 219 -10.34 -11.66 -6.34
C LEU A 219 -9.52 -10.36 -6.45
N SER A 220 -8.53 -10.15 -5.59
CA SER A 220 -7.71 -8.94 -5.59
C SER A 220 -6.91 -8.78 -6.89
N LEU A 221 -6.89 -7.57 -7.44
CA LEU A 221 -6.07 -7.20 -8.60
C LEU A 221 -4.57 -7.46 -8.37
N SER A 222 -4.14 -7.48 -7.12
CA SER A 222 -2.75 -7.76 -6.73
C SER A 222 -2.30 -9.17 -7.12
N VAL A 223 -3.22 -10.13 -7.24
CA VAL A 223 -2.93 -11.53 -7.63
C VAL A 223 -2.63 -11.66 -9.13
N THR A 224 -3.07 -10.71 -9.96
CA THR A 224 -2.89 -10.74 -11.43
C THR A 224 -2.04 -9.59 -11.95
N ARG A 225 -1.08 -9.13 -11.14
CA ARG A 225 -0.21 -7.98 -11.46
C ARG A 225 0.68 -8.21 -12.68
N GLU A 226 0.98 -9.45 -13.03
CA GLU A 226 1.73 -9.78 -14.25
C GLU A 226 1.08 -9.22 -15.52
N LYS A 227 -0.25 -9.06 -15.53
CA LYS A 227 -1.00 -8.45 -16.67
C LYS A 227 -0.86 -6.93 -16.76
N SER A 228 -0.30 -6.31 -15.75
CA SER A 228 -0.09 -4.86 -15.63
C SER A 228 1.31 -4.53 -15.10
N TRP A 229 2.28 -5.35 -15.45
CA TRP A 229 3.64 -5.36 -14.94
C TRP A 229 4.37 -4.01 -15.04
N ASN A 230 4.01 -3.16 -15.99
CA ASN A 230 4.62 -1.85 -16.23
C ASN A 230 3.82 -0.66 -15.66
N CYS A 231 2.65 -0.88 -15.06
CA CYS A 231 1.82 0.23 -14.56
C CYS A 231 2.54 1.08 -13.50
N PHE A 232 3.36 0.46 -12.65
CA PHE A 232 4.15 1.17 -11.65
C PHE A 232 5.16 2.15 -12.30
N TYR A 233 5.76 1.76 -13.40
CA TYR A 233 6.68 2.57 -14.18
C TYR A 233 5.98 3.78 -14.82
N LEU A 234 4.81 3.53 -15.43
CA LEU A 234 4.00 4.59 -16.04
C LEU A 234 3.54 5.60 -14.97
N ALA A 235 3.11 5.13 -13.80
CA ALA A 235 2.70 5.99 -12.70
C ALA A 235 3.86 6.83 -12.16
N ALA A 236 5.03 6.22 -11.92
CA ALA A 236 6.20 6.92 -11.40
C ALA A 236 6.75 7.96 -12.39
N ASN A 237 6.80 7.64 -13.69
CA ASN A 237 7.24 8.60 -14.70
C ASN A 237 6.28 9.78 -14.86
N ALA A 238 4.97 9.54 -14.82
CA ALA A 238 4.00 10.62 -14.83
C ALA A 238 4.14 11.52 -13.60
N LEU A 239 4.39 10.95 -12.42
CA LEU A 239 4.69 11.72 -11.22
C LEU A 239 5.96 12.56 -11.40
N LYS A 240 7.05 12.00 -11.93
CA LYS A 240 8.29 12.74 -12.20
C LYS A 240 8.03 13.93 -13.12
N GLN A 241 7.36 13.69 -14.25
CA GLN A 241 7.01 14.73 -15.21
C GLN A 241 6.17 15.85 -14.59
N GLU A 242 5.19 15.50 -13.73
CA GLU A 242 4.37 16.49 -13.05
C GLU A 242 5.20 17.31 -12.05
N LEU A 243 6.09 16.67 -11.27
CA LEU A 243 6.98 17.36 -10.34
C LEU A 243 7.92 18.32 -11.06
N GLU A 244 8.46 17.92 -12.22
CA GLU A 244 9.28 18.77 -13.11
C GLU A 244 8.46 19.94 -13.66
N ARG A 245 7.24 19.66 -14.17
CA ARG A 245 6.32 20.67 -14.73
C ARG A 245 5.96 21.76 -13.72
N ILE A 246 5.75 21.40 -12.46
CA ILE A 246 5.43 22.35 -11.39
C ILE A 246 6.68 22.94 -10.70
N GLY A 247 7.88 22.60 -11.18
CA GLY A 247 9.16 23.11 -10.69
C GLY A 247 9.55 22.65 -9.27
N LYS A 248 8.96 21.52 -8.79
CA LYS A 248 9.19 21.02 -7.43
C LYS A 248 10.06 19.75 -7.37
N TYR A 249 10.47 19.21 -8.51
CA TYR A 249 11.23 17.98 -8.55
C TYR A 249 12.50 18.05 -7.68
N HIS A 250 13.30 19.09 -7.82
CA HIS A 250 14.55 19.24 -7.05
C HIS A 250 14.35 19.38 -5.54
N GLU A 251 13.19 19.90 -5.10
CA GLU A 251 12.89 20.04 -3.68
C GLU A 251 12.61 18.65 -3.02
N VAL A 252 12.18 17.67 -3.78
CA VAL A 252 11.80 16.33 -3.31
C VAL A 252 12.57 15.18 -3.99
N GLU A 253 13.60 15.52 -4.75
CA GLU A 253 14.36 14.60 -5.60
C GLU A 253 14.94 13.41 -4.83
N LYS A 254 15.50 13.64 -3.67
CA LYS A 254 16.04 12.58 -2.82
C LYS A 254 14.95 11.58 -2.38
N SER A 255 13.81 12.08 -1.96
CA SER A 255 12.67 11.24 -1.62
C SER A 255 12.17 10.46 -2.84
N PHE A 256 12.01 11.14 -3.99
CA PHE A 256 11.54 10.51 -5.22
C PHE A 256 12.47 9.40 -5.70
N VAL A 257 13.76 9.66 -5.80
CA VAL A 257 14.75 8.67 -6.27
C VAL A 257 14.79 7.45 -5.36
N ASN A 258 14.84 7.64 -4.05
CA ASN A 258 14.86 6.54 -3.09
C ASN A 258 13.56 5.73 -3.11
N TRP A 259 12.40 6.40 -3.19
CA TRP A 259 11.10 5.75 -3.33
C TRP A 259 11.01 4.97 -4.64
N TYR A 260 11.42 5.56 -5.76
CA TYR A 260 11.30 4.91 -7.06
C TYR A 260 12.20 3.67 -7.15
N VAL A 261 13.43 3.72 -6.64
CA VAL A 261 14.32 2.56 -6.53
C VAL A 261 13.69 1.49 -5.60
N HIS A 262 13.21 1.89 -4.42
CA HIS A 262 12.50 0.97 -3.51
C HIS A 262 11.30 0.30 -4.20
N PHE A 263 10.44 1.08 -4.81
CA PHE A 263 9.20 0.59 -5.42
C PHE A 263 9.48 -0.29 -6.63
N SER A 264 10.52 0.02 -7.42
CA SER A 264 10.98 -0.83 -8.51
C SER A 264 11.43 -2.20 -8.02
N PHE A 265 12.24 -2.25 -6.97
CA PHE A 265 12.66 -3.52 -6.39
C PHE A 265 11.55 -4.27 -5.67
N TRP A 266 10.61 -3.58 -5.03
CA TRP A 266 9.42 -4.21 -4.48
C TRP A 266 8.59 -4.88 -5.59
N ASN A 267 8.39 -4.23 -6.73
CA ASN A 267 7.71 -4.83 -7.88
C ASN A 267 8.47 -6.06 -8.39
N LEU A 268 9.80 -5.99 -8.53
CA LEU A 268 10.62 -7.12 -8.94
C LEU A 268 10.51 -8.31 -7.98
N ASP A 269 10.50 -8.05 -6.67
CA ASP A 269 10.46 -9.09 -5.62
C ASP A 269 9.10 -9.78 -5.49
N THR A 270 8.04 -9.14 -5.97
CA THR A 270 6.66 -9.59 -5.75
C THR A 270 5.90 -9.91 -7.03
N ILE A 271 6.54 -9.78 -8.21
CA ILE A 271 5.96 -10.18 -9.48
C ILE A 271 6.36 -11.61 -9.82
N GLU A 272 5.48 -12.32 -10.52
CA GLU A 272 5.69 -13.73 -10.87
C GLU A 272 5.69 -13.94 -12.38
N GLY A 273 6.06 -15.15 -12.80
CA GLY A 273 6.03 -15.58 -14.18
C GLY A 273 6.94 -14.80 -15.12
N ASP A 274 6.55 -14.75 -16.39
CA ASP A 274 7.31 -14.08 -17.47
C ASP A 274 7.47 -12.57 -17.26
N ALA A 275 6.61 -11.98 -16.43
CA ALA A 275 6.68 -10.57 -16.11
C ALA A 275 7.93 -10.21 -15.28
N TYR A 276 8.51 -11.16 -14.54
CA TYR A 276 9.73 -10.95 -13.77
C TYR A 276 10.88 -10.43 -14.65
N LYS A 277 11.14 -11.12 -15.76
CA LYS A 277 12.20 -10.71 -16.69
C LYS A 277 11.94 -9.33 -17.29
N LYS A 278 10.69 -9.05 -17.66
CA LYS A 278 10.30 -7.73 -18.20
C LYS A 278 10.53 -6.61 -17.19
N VAL A 279 10.17 -6.82 -15.92
CA VAL A 279 10.41 -5.85 -14.85
C VAL A 279 11.90 -5.69 -14.58
N TYR A 280 12.68 -6.77 -14.57
CA TYR A 280 14.13 -6.71 -14.44
C TYR A 280 14.78 -5.87 -15.53
N GLU A 281 14.45 -6.14 -16.80
CA GLU A 281 14.97 -5.40 -17.96
C GLU A 281 14.55 -3.93 -17.93
N LEU A 282 13.31 -3.64 -17.54
CA LEU A 282 12.80 -2.28 -17.35
C LEU A 282 13.60 -1.52 -16.28
N ILE A 283 13.90 -2.16 -15.15
CA ILE A 283 14.73 -1.56 -14.09
C ILE A 283 16.13 -1.28 -14.62
N LYS A 284 16.76 -2.27 -15.26
CA LYS A 284 18.15 -2.20 -15.72
C LYS A 284 18.36 -1.18 -16.83
N TYR A 285 17.49 -1.17 -17.83
CA TYR A 285 17.73 -0.42 -19.08
C TYR A 285 16.97 0.91 -19.16
N GLU A 286 15.91 1.08 -18.35
CA GLU A 286 15.09 2.31 -18.41
C GLU A 286 15.14 3.07 -17.08
N ILE A 287 14.77 2.41 -15.95
CA ILE A 287 14.59 3.13 -14.70
C ILE A 287 15.93 3.62 -14.13
N LEU A 288 16.88 2.70 -13.88
CA LEU A 288 18.16 3.09 -13.27
C LEU A 288 18.95 4.11 -14.11
N PRO A 289 19.04 3.98 -15.47
CA PRO A 289 19.66 5.01 -16.29
C PRO A 289 18.96 6.38 -16.19
N SER A 290 17.62 6.42 -16.14
CA SER A 290 16.85 7.67 -16.06
C SER A 290 17.00 8.43 -14.76
N LEU A 291 17.53 7.77 -13.71
CA LEU A 291 17.76 8.35 -12.40
C LEU A 291 19.15 8.98 -12.24
N HIS A 292 20.07 8.76 -13.18
CA HIS A 292 21.43 9.35 -13.17
C HIS A 292 22.11 9.23 -11.81
N LEU A 293 22.08 8.03 -11.20
CA LEU A 293 22.53 7.82 -9.81
C LEU A 293 23.99 8.17 -9.57
N GLU A 294 24.83 8.18 -10.63
CA GLU A 294 26.24 8.53 -10.59
C GLU A 294 26.51 10.00 -10.25
N GLN A 295 25.54 10.90 -10.44
CA GLN A 295 25.68 12.31 -10.14
C GLN A 295 25.48 12.67 -8.67
N TYR A 296 24.95 11.74 -7.86
CA TYR A 296 24.62 12.02 -6.47
C TYR A 296 25.77 11.66 -5.52
N PRO A 297 25.93 12.42 -4.44
CA PRO A 297 26.96 12.13 -3.44
C PRO A 297 26.69 10.82 -2.69
N ALA A 298 27.72 10.25 -2.10
CA ALA A 298 27.60 9.09 -1.23
C ALA A 298 26.57 9.35 -0.10
N GLY A 299 25.66 8.39 0.14
CA GLY A 299 24.59 8.53 1.12
C GLY A 299 23.30 9.19 0.60
N PHE A 300 23.25 9.63 -0.65
CA PHE A 300 22.01 10.08 -1.27
C PHE A 300 21.02 8.91 -1.46
N LEU A 301 21.49 7.82 -2.05
CA LEU A 301 20.73 6.58 -2.11
C LEU A 301 20.85 5.80 -0.79
N SER A 302 19.75 5.29 -0.30
CA SER A 302 19.71 4.41 0.87
C SER A 302 20.67 3.23 0.72
N THR A 303 21.47 2.98 1.75
CA THR A 303 22.48 1.90 1.79
C THR A 303 21.91 0.53 1.49
N ASN A 304 20.61 0.32 1.79
CA ASN A 304 19.90 -0.92 1.51
C ASN A 304 19.84 -1.25 0.00
N TYR A 305 19.92 -0.23 -0.87
CA TYR A 305 19.77 -0.40 -2.32
C TYR A 305 21.07 -0.30 -3.10
N VAL A 306 22.11 0.33 -2.57
CA VAL A 306 23.38 0.57 -3.28
C VAL A 306 23.92 -0.72 -3.90
N LYS A 307 24.04 -1.79 -3.08
CA LYS A 307 24.53 -3.08 -3.59
C LYS A 307 23.57 -3.68 -4.62
N ARG A 308 22.29 -3.53 -4.42
CA ARG A 308 21.28 -4.13 -5.30
C ARG A 308 21.23 -3.45 -6.66
N VAL A 309 21.37 -2.13 -6.69
CA VAL A 309 21.52 -1.34 -7.92
C VAL A 309 22.77 -1.80 -8.67
N PHE A 310 23.91 -1.92 -7.99
CA PHE A 310 25.15 -2.44 -8.59
C PHE A 310 24.97 -3.85 -9.16
N ASP A 311 24.35 -4.76 -8.42
CA ASP A 311 24.10 -6.13 -8.88
C ASP A 311 23.24 -6.13 -10.17
N VAL A 312 22.16 -5.33 -10.24
CA VAL A 312 21.30 -5.25 -11.44
C VAL A 312 22.04 -4.64 -12.63
N GLN A 313 22.87 -3.62 -12.41
CA GLN A 313 23.66 -3.02 -13.49
C GLN A 313 24.72 -3.99 -14.04
N SER A 314 25.31 -4.83 -13.17
CA SER A 314 26.43 -5.73 -13.49
C SER A 314 26.02 -7.06 -14.13
N TYR A 315 24.87 -7.61 -13.74
CA TYR A 315 24.42 -8.93 -14.16
C TYR A 315 23.35 -8.87 -15.25
N ASP A 316 23.18 -9.93 -16.02
CA ASP A 316 21.92 -10.16 -16.75
C ASP A 316 20.84 -10.73 -15.81
N CYS A 317 19.63 -10.96 -16.34
CA CYS A 317 18.50 -11.41 -15.52
C CYS A 317 18.76 -12.78 -14.89
N ASP A 318 19.33 -13.73 -15.66
CA ASP A 318 19.56 -15.09 -15.22
C ASP A 318 20.68 -15.13 -14.16
N GLU A 319 21.78 -14.42 -14.42
CA GLU A 319 22.89 -14.26 -13.47
C GLU A 319 22.40 -13.64 -12.15
N TYR A 320 21.57 -12.58 -12.25
CA TYR A 320 21.00 -11.94 -11.06
C TYR A 320 20.14 -12.91 -10.24
N VAL A 321 19.27 -13.70 -10.89
CA VAL A 321 18.45 -14.71 -10.23
C VAL A 321 19.33 -15.76 -9.55
N TYR A 322 20.38 -16.26 -10.23
CA TYR A 322 21.34 -17.19 -9.62
C TYR A 322 22.01 -16.61 -8.39
N GLU A 323 22.49 -15.38 -8.44
CA GLU A 323 23.09 -14.69 -7.31
C GLU A 323 22.11 -14.53 -6.14
N GLN A 324 20.86 -14.16 -6.39
CA GLN A 324 19.84 -14.08 -5.34
C GLN A 324 19.53 -15.46 -4.75
N PHE A 325 19.43 -16.49 -5.58
CA PHE A 325 19.23 -17.86 -5.14
C PHE A 325 20.38 -18.36 -4.22
N PHE A 326 21.63 -18.14 -4.61
CA PHE A 326 22.78 -18.52 -3.78
C PHE A 326 22.83 -17.76 -2.46
N LYS A 327 22.50 -16.45 -2.46
CA LYS A 327 22.39 -15.64 -1.23
C LYS A 327 21.31 -16.20 -0.29
N LEU A 328 20.14 -16.56 -0.82
CA LEU A 328 19.02 -17.13 -0.06
C LEU A 328 19.40 -18.50 0.51
N ARG A 329 20.01 -19.38 -0.32
CA ARG A 329 20.49 -20.69 0.10
C ARG A 329 21.51 -20.60 1.23
N LYS A 330 22.48 -19.68 1.14
CA LYS A 330 23.47 -19.42 2.19
C LYS A 330 22.81 -18.95 3.49
N LYS A 331 21.86 -18.02 3.41
CA LYS A 331 21.08 -17.54 4.58
C LYS A 331 20.26 -18.67 5.22
N ALA A 332 19.58 -19.49 4.41
CA ALA A 332 18.78 -20.62 4.90
C ALA A 332 19.65 -21.65 5.63
N LYS A 333 20.82 -22.00 5.06
CA LYS A 333 21.79 -22.89 5.70
C LYS A 333 22.28 -22.32 7.04
N GLN A 334 22.66 -21.05 7.08
CA GLN A 334 23.12 -20.40 8.30
C GLN A 334 22.02 -20.39 9.38
N LYS A 335 20.76 -20.08 9.00
CA LYS A 335 19.61 -20.12 9.91
C LYS A 335 19.34 -21.50 10.47
N SER A 336 19.50 -22.56 9.65
CA SER A 336 19.39 -23.95 10.05
C SER A 336 20.51 -24.33 11.04
N ASP A 337 21.76 -23.95 10.75
CA ASP A 337 22.91 -24.23 11.62
C ASP A 337 22.77 -23.49 12.97
N ASP A 338 22.32 -22.25 12.96
CA ASP A 338 22.07 -21.47 14.19
C ASP A 338 20.90 -22.05 14.99
N GLY A 339 19.84 -22.51 14.32
CA GLY A 339 18.73 -23.22 14.95
C GLY A 339 19.21 -24.53 15.61
N ALA A 340 20.00 -25.32 14.90
CA ALA A 340 20.58 -26.54 15.44
C ALA A 340 21.51 -26.26 16.64
N LYS A 341 22.32 -25.19 16.57
CA LYS A 341 23.16 -24.75 17.70
C LYS A 341 22.33 -24.33 18.92
N ARG A 342 21.25 -23.57 18.72
CA ARG A 342 20.31 -23.15 19.79
C ARG A 342 19.68 -24.36 20.46
N ILE A 343 19.21 -25.34 19.68
CA ILE A 343 18.64 -26.59 20.22
C ILE A 343 19.67 -27.33 21.02
N LYS A 344 20.87 -27.55 20.47
CA LYS A 344 21.97 -28.27 21.17
C LYS A 344 22.43 -27.58 22.46
N ASN A 345 22.33 -26.26 22.50
CA ASN A 345 22.70 -25.46 23.67
C ASN A 345 21.54 -25.28 24.69
N SER A 346 20.33 -25.65 24.33
CA SER A 346 19.16 -25.55 25.23
C SER A 346 19.31 -26.44 26.45
N LYS A 347 18.78 -25.99 27.59
CA LYS A 347 18.76 -26.81 28.84
C LYS A 347 18.05 -28.13 28.61
N THR A 348 16.91 -28.13 27.92
CA THR A 348 16.09 -29.32 27.59
C THR A 348 16.90 -30.37 26.81
N TYR A 349 17.65 -29.94 25.76
CA TYR A 349 18.48 -30.88 24.99
C TYR A 349 19.62 -31.46 25.84
N LYS A 350 20.31 -30.64 26.66
CA LYS A 350 21.37 -31.06 27.54
C LYS A 350 20.86 -32.05 28.58
N VAL A 351 19.73 -31.80 29.21
CA VAL A 351 19.07 -32.70 30.16
C VAL A 351 18.63 -33.99 29.45
N GLY A 352 17.96 -33.90 28.31
CA GLY A 352 17.58 -35.08 27.52
C GLY A 352 18.76 -35.98 27.16
N LYS A 353 19.91 -35.36 26.80
CA LYS A 353 21.16 -36.12 26.52
C LYS A 353 21.68 -36.87 27.75
N ILE A 354 21.60 -36.26 28.94
CA ILE A 354 21.99 -36.88 30.20
C ILE A 354 21.02 -38.03 30.53
N VAL A 355 19.72 -37.78 30.44
CA VAL A 355 18.69 -38.79 30.74
C VAL A 355 18.78 -40.00 29.80
N LEU A 356 19.10 -39.82 28.52
CA LEU A 356 19.30 -40.91 27.55
C LEU A 356 20.64 -41.58 27.70
N PHE A 357 21.68 -40.89 28.19
CA PHE A 357 23.01 -41.45 28.41
C PHE A 357 23.05 -42.45 29.56
N ILE A 358 22.32 -42.17 30.64
CA ILE A 358 22.27 -43.06 31.84
C ILE A 358 21.74 -44.45 31.50
N PRO A 359 20.59 -44.65 30.83
CA PRO A 359 20.09 -45.98 30.49
C PRO A 359 21.01 -46.77 29.54
N LEU A 360 21.67 -46.08 28.59
CA LEU A 360 22.60 -46.71 27.64
C LEU A 360 23.89 -47.23 28.33
N HIS A 361 24.38 -46.48 29.30
CA HIS A 361 25.58 -46.90 30.06
C HIS A 361 25.24 -48.01 31.07
N ILE A 362 24.09 -47.97 31.72
CA ILE A 362 23.59 -49.03 32.57
C ILE A 362 23.39 -50.32 31.74
N LYS A 363 22.80 -50.22 30.54
CA LYS A 363 22.63 -51.37 29.64
C LYS A 363 23.96 -51.95 29.16
N LYS A 364 24.98 -51.12 28.89
CA LYS A 364 26.36 -51.58 28.55
C LYS A 364 27.07 -52.19 29.75
N TRP A 365 26.88 -51.62 30.96
CA TRP A 365 27.48 -52.16 32.19
C TRP A 365 26.86 -53.51 32.59
N LEU A 366 25.53 -53.65 32.49
CA LEU A 366 24.83 -54.92 32.72
C LEU A 366 25.22 -56.01 31.71
N LYS A 367 25.50 -55.67 30.44
CA LYS A 367 26.03 -56.62 29.44
C LYS A 367 27.44 -57.03 29.71
N ARG A 368 28.31 -56.21 30.36
CA ARG A 368 29.67 -56.55 30.76
C ARG A 368 29.74 -57.43 31.99
N ARG A 369 28.70 -57.47 32.84
CA ARG A 369 28.64 -58.37 34.00
C ARG A 369 28.05 -59.77 33.70
N LYS A 370 27.54 -59.97 32.48
CA LYS A 370 27.01 -61.25 32.03
C LYS A 370 28.02 -62.04 31.14
N LYS A 371 29.20 -61.53 31.02
CA LYS A 371 30.40 -62.27 30.51
C LYS A 371 31.37 -62.45 31.67
#